data_6215602aa645ca492b4b2cda1fb99197
#
_entry.id   6215602aa645ca492b4b2cda1fb99197
#
_cell.length_a   1.000
_cell.length_b   1.000
_cell.length_c   1.000
_cell.angle_alpha   90.00
_cell.angle_beta   90.00
_cell.angle_gamma   90.00
#
_symmetry.space_group_name_H-M   'P 1'
#
loop_
_entity.id
_entity.type
_entity.pdbx_description
1 polymer ?
#
loop_
_entity_poly.entity_id
_entity_poly.type
_entity_poly.pdbx_seq_one_letter_code
_entity_poly.pdbx_strand_id
1 'polypeptide(L)'
;MDVEKIVLNGERNVTLTAYTQPVEGEFNHISKRPAVLILPGGGYSMCSDREADPVAFPYLEAGYQAFILRYSVGEDSVWPNPLDDYEQAMALIEERADEWKVLTD
;
A
#
# COMPACT_ATOMS: atom_id res chain seq x y z
N MET A 1 4.41 14.66 4.76
CA MET A 1 3.97 13.32 4.31
C MET A 1 2.70 13.43 3.50
N ASP A 2 2.63 12.73 2.38
CA ASP A 2 1.46 12.73 1.52
C ASP A 2 0.67 11.45 1.68
N VAL A 3 -0.64 11.56 1.58
CA VAL A 3 -1.54 10.42 1.65
C VAL A 3 -2.43 10.44 0.41
N GLU A 4 -2.42 9.36 -0.34
CA GLU A 4 -3.23 9.25 -1.54
C GLU A 4 -4.00 7.92 -1.52
N LYS A 5 -5.30 7.97 -1.77
CA LYS A 5 -6.14 6.78 -1.82
C LYS A 5 -6.57 6.54 -3.27
N ILE A 6 -6.22 5.38 -3.79
CA ILE A 6 -6.51 5.01 -5.17
C ILE A 6 -7.50 3.85 -5.17
N VAL A 7 -8.59 3.99 -5.95
CA VAL A 7 -9.55 2.92 -6.12
C VAL A 7 -9.06 2.01 -7.25
N LEU A 8 -8.70 0.77 -6.91
CA LEU A 8 -8.25 -0.21 -7.90
C LEU A 8 -9.44 -0.93 -8.54
N ASN A 9 -10.46 -1.22 -7.75
CA ASN A 9 -11.68 -1.84 -8.26
C ASN A 9 -12.87 -1.34 -7.42
N GLY A 10 -13.69 -0.49 -8.04
CA GLY A 10 -14.83 0.13 -7.35
C GLY A 10 -15.95 -0.85 -7.03
N GLU A 11 -16.13 -1.87 -7.85
CA GLU A 11 -17.19 -2.86 -7.64
C GLU A 11 -16.91 -3.74 -6.43
N ARG A 12 -15.63 -4.04 -6.17
CA ARG A 12 -15.23 -4.88 -5.04
C ARG A 12 -14.68 -4.08 -3.87
N ASN A 13 -14.75 -2.76 -3.93
CA ASN A 13 -14.22 -1.86 -2.89
C ASN A 13 -12.72 -2.09 -2.63
N VAL A 14 -11.95 -2.35 -3.67
CA VAL A 14 -10.51 -2.55 -3.56
C VAL A 14 -9.81 -1.20 -3.67
N THR A 15 -9.04 -0.85 -2.65
CA THR A 15 -8.33 0.43 -2.61
C THR A 15 -6.87 0.24 -2.19
N LEU A 16 -6.02 1.12 -2.70
CA LEU A 16 -4.63 1.22 -2.27
C LEU A 16 -4.43 2.60 -1.67
N THR A 17 -4.02 2.65 -0.41
CA THR A 17 -3.70 3.92 0.27
C THR A 17 -2.19 4.03 0.33
N ALA A 18 -1.66 5.12 -0.23
CA ALA A 18 -0.22 5.38 -0.29
C ALA A 18 0.15 6.45 0.74
N TYR A 19 1.00 6.08 1.68
CA TYR A 19 1.63 7.02 2.61
C TYR A 19 3.06 7.20 2.16
N THR A 20 3.40 8.40 1.66
CA THR A 20 4.73 8.67 1.13
C THR A 20 5.35 9.88 1.82
N GLN A 21 6.66 9.81 2.01
CA GLN A 21 7.40 10.90 2.63
C GLN A 21 8.54 11.33 1.72
N PRO A 22 8.98 12.60 1.82
CA PRO A 22 10.01 13.12 0.93
C PRO A 22 11.38 12.52 1.22
N VAL A 23 12.28 12.64 0.25
CA VAL A 23 13.68 12.19 0.36
C VAL A 23 14.61 13.39 0.23
N GLU A 24 14.35 14.42 1.04
CA GLU A 24 15.08 15.69 0.97
C GLU A 24 15.56 16.11 2.36
N GLY A 25 16.18 17.28 2.46
CA GLY A 25 16.72 17.78 3.72
C GLY A 25 17.97 17.04 4.12
N GLU A 26 18.04 16.60 5.37
CA GLU A 26 19.19 15.88 5.89
C GLU A 26 19.44 14.54 5.18
N PHE A 27 18.43 14.05 4.49
CA PHE A 27 18.50 12.77 3.79
C PHE A 27 18.63 12.95 2.29
N ASN A 28 19.24 14.05 1.85
CA ASN A 28 19.35 14.36 0.42
C ASN A 28 20.23 13.38 -0.36
N HIS A 29 20.98 12.54 0.34
CA HIS A 29 21.77 11.46 -0.28
C HIS A 29 20.93 10.21 -0.56
N ILE A 30 19.71 10.17 -0.04
CA ILE A 30 18.79 9.06 -0.26
C ILE A 30 17.83 9.48 -1.39
N SER A 31 17.88 8.77 -2.52
CA SER A 31 17.02 9.09 -3.65
C SER A 31 15.68 8.36 -3.60
N LYS A 32 15.63 7.21 -2.92
CA LYS A 32 14.43 6.39 -2.81
C LYS A 32 14.39 5.71 -1.45
N ARG A 33 13.21 5.30 -1.04
CA ARG A 33 13.00 4.62 0.23
C ARG A 33 12.47 3.22 -0.01
N PRO A 34 12.79 2.25 0.86
CA PRO A 34 12.14 0.94 0.78
C PRO A 34 10.65 1.09 1.07
N ALA A 35 9.86 0.15 0.57
CA ALA A 35 8.41 0.18 0.72
C ALA A 35 7.91 -1.06 1.43
N VAL A 36 6.80 -0.92 2.14
CA VAL A 36 6.07 -2.03 2.73
C VAL A 36 4.64 -2.00 2.20
N LEU A 37 4.13 -3.16 1.82
CA LEU A 37 2.73 -3.31 1.42
C LEU A 37 2.02 -4.10 2.52
N ILE A 38 1.02 -3.48 3.11
CA ILE A 38 0.27 -4.04 4.22
C ILE A 38 -1.07 -4.56 3.72
N LEU A 39 -1.36 -5.82 4.02
CA LEU A 39 -2.62 -6.45 3.67
C LEU A 39 -3.36 -6.74 4.98
N PRO A 40 -4.30 -5.88 5.41
CA PRO A 40 -4.99 -6.08 6.68
C PRO A 40 -5.74 -7.40 6.71
N GLY A 41 -5.60 -8.13 7.82
CA GLY A 41 -6.28 -9.40 8.00
C GLY A 41 -7.75 -9.23 8.34
N GLY A 42 -8.47 -10.32 8.41
CA GLY A 42 -9.89 -10.34 8.74
C GLY A 42 -10.58 -11.60 8.24
N GLY A 43 -9.81 -12.65 7.91
CA GLY A 43 -10.33 -13.93 7.45
C GLY A 43 -11.09 -13.85 6.13
N TYR A 44 -10.74 -12.87 5.28
CA TYR A 44 -11.42 -12.59 4.03
C TYR A 44 -12.86 -12.11 4.17
N SER A 45 -13.35 -11.88 5.39
CA SER A 45 -14.68 -11.30 5.58
C SER A 45 -14.62 -9.78 5.68
N MET A 46 -13.46 -9.22 6.04
CA MET A 46 -13.25 -7.79 6.14
C MET A 46 -11.75 -7.48 6.12
N CYS A 47 -11.40 -6.21 5.92
CA CYS A 47 -10.04 -5.73 6.15
C CYS A 47 -10.03 -5.01 7.50
N SER A 48 -9.27 -5.52 8.45
CA SER A 48 -9.26 -4.98 9.82
C SER A 48 -8.59 -3.61 9.87
N ASP A 49 -9.30 -2.61 10.39
CA ASP A 49 -8.72 -1.27 10.56
C ASP A 49 -7.56 -1.27 11.55
N ARG A 50 -7.54 -2.21 12.50
CA ARG A 50 -6.44 -2.34 13.46
C ARG A 50 -5.14 -2.77 12.79
N GLU A 51 -5.23 -3.49 11.67
CA GLU A 51 -4.08 -4.01 10.94
C GLU A 51 -3.75 -3.16 9.71
N ALA A 52 -4.43 -2.02 9.56
CA ALA A 52 -4.22 -1.11 8.45
C ALA A 52 -3.32 0.06 8.86
N ASP A 53 -3.90 1.27 9.03
CA ASP A 53 -3.11 2.48 9.32
C ASP A 53 -2.18 2.36 10.52
N PRO A 54 -2.61 1.79 11.68
CA PRO A 54 -1.69 1.68 12.82
C PRO A 54 -0.45 0.83 12.54
N VAL A 55 -0.54 -0.17 11.66
CA VAL A 55 0.62 -0.98 11.30
C VAL A 55 1.58 -0.19 10.41
N ALA A 56 1.07 0.74 9.61
CA ALA A 56 1.88 1.55 8.71
C ALA A 56 2.80 2.53 9.47
N PHE A 57 2.34 3.08 10.59
CA PHE A 57 3.05 4.16 11.28
C PHE A 57 4.47 3.79 11.73
N PRO A 58 4.73 2.64 12.34
CA PRO A 58 6.11 2.27 12.69
C PRO A 58 7.03 2.16 11.48
N TYR A 59 6.52 1.70 10.34
CA TYR A 59 7.33 1.61 9.12
C TYR A 59 7.64 2.99 8.57
N LEU A 60 6.67 3.90 8.60
CA LEU A 60 6.90 5.28 8.19
C LEU A 60 7.94 5.96 9.06
N GLU A 61 7.86 5.74 10.37
CA GLU A 61 8.83 6.27 11.32
C GLU A 61 10.22 5.73 11.06
N ALA A 62 10.33 4.49 10.60
CA ALA A 62 11.59 3.86 10.26
C ALA A 62 12.12 4.27 8.88
N GLY A 63 11.40 5.09 8.14
CA GLY A 63 11.85 5.63 6.85
C GLY A 63 11.29 4.94 5.62
N TYR A 64 10.33 4.04 5.78
CA TYR A 64 9.70 3.33 4.67
C TYR A 64 8.59 4.19 4.04
N GLN A 65 8.32 3.93 2.76
CA GLN A 65 7.03 4.30 2.18
C GLN A 65 6.07 3.17 2.49
N ALA A 66 4.84 3.48 2.88
CA ALA A 66 3.88 2.47 3.31
C ALA A 66 2.64 2.48 2.44
N PHE A 67 2.19 1.29 2.05
CA PHE A 67 1.02 1.12 1.21
C PHE A 67 0.08 0.13 1.88
N ILE A 68 -1.20 0.47 1.91
CA ILE A 68 -2.22 -0.40 2.50
C ILE A 68 -3.18 -0.84 1.41
N LEU A 69 -3.23 -2.14 1.18
CA LEU A 69 -4.14 -2.72 0.20
C LEU A 69 -5.36 -3.28 0.92
N ARG A 70 -6.52 -2.66 0.68
CA ARG A 70 -7.79 -3.22 1.12
C ARG A 70 -8.34 -4.04 -0.05
N TYR A 71 -8.15 -5.34 0.06
CA TYR A 71 -8.43 -6.30 -1.01
C TYR A 71 -9.88 -6.79 -0.97
N SER A 72 -10.25 -7.62 -1.97
CA SER A 72 -11.59 -8.18 -2.07
C SER A 72 -11.92 -9.06 -0.86
N VAL A 73 -13.04 -8.78 -0.20
CA VAL A 73 -13.48 -9.49 1.02
C VAL A 73 -14.95 -9.88 0.87
N GLY A 74 -15.42 -10.73 1.80
CA GLY A 74 -16.81 -11.18 1.81
C GLY A 74 -17.15 -11.97 0.56
N GLU A 75 -18.22 -11.61 -0.09
CA GLU A 75 -18.68 -12.27 -1.32
C GLU A 75 -17.69 -12.14 -2.47
N ASP A 76 -16.87 -11.09 -2.44
CA ASP A 76 -15.90 -10.80 -3.49
C ASP A 76 -14.56 -11.53 -3.29
N SER A 77 -14.40 -12.28 -2.20
CA SER A 77 -13.15 -12.99 -1.89
C SER A 77 -12.96 -14.28 -2.69
N VAL A 78 -13.71 -14.45 -3.75
CA VAL A 78 -13.63 -15.63 -4.62
C VAL A 78 -12.31 -15.61 -5.39
N TRP A 79 -11.62 -16.75 -5.37
CA TRP A 79 -10.38 -16.92 -6.12
C TRP A 79 -10.61 -16.67 -7.61
N PRO A 80 -9.78 -15.91 -8.33
CA PRO A 80 -8.50 -15.36 -7.87
C PRO A 80 -8.56 -13.86 -7.44
N ASN A 81 -9.71 -13.32 -7.07
CA ASN A 81 -9.86 -11.89 -6.82
C ASN A 81 -8.82 -11.29 -5.85
N PRO A 82 -8.56 -11.89 -4.66
CA PRO A 82 -7.54 -11.31 -3.77
C PRO A 82 -6.15 -11.31 -4.38
N LEU A 83 -5.81 -12.33 -5.15
CA LEU A 83 -4.50 -12.38 -5.84
C LEU A 83 -4.43 -11.31 -6.92
N ASP A 84 -5.50 -11.13 -7.70
CA ASP A 84 -5.55 -10.10 -8.74
C ASP A 84 -5.41 -8.71 -8.11
N ASP A 85 -6.05 -8.48 -6.97
CA ASP A 85 -5.94 -7.21 -6.24
C ASP A 85 -4.48 -6.95 -5.83
N TYR A 86 -3.81 -7.95 -5.30
CA TYR A 86 -2.41 -7.86 -4.91
C TYR A 86 -1.52 -7.55 -6.11
N GLU A 87 -1.69 -8.29 -7.21
CA GLU A 87 -0.89 -8.09 -8.41
C GLU A 87 -1.10 -6.70 -9.01
N GLN A 88 -2.35 -6.22 -9.00
CA GLN A 88 -2.66 -4.88 -9.47
C GLN A 88 -2.02 -3.81 -8.60
N ALA A 89 -2.03 -3.98 -7.28
CA ALA A 89 -1.38 -3.07 -6.35
C ALA A 89 0.12 -3.02 -6.58
N MET A 90 0.76 -4.18 -6.73
CA MET A 90 2.20 -4.26 -6.97
C MET A 90 2.58 -3.60 -8.30
N ALA A 91 1.80 -3.84 -9.34
CA ALA A 91 2.05 -3.22 -10.64
C ALA A 91 1.96 -1.69 -10.56
N LEU A 92 0.98 -1.17 -9.83
CA LEU A 92 0.81 0.27 -9.67
C LEU A 92 1.97 0.88 -8.89
N ILE A 93 2.42 0.22 -7.83
CA ILE A 93 3.56 0.69 -7.03
C ILE A 93 4.81 0.74 -7.90
N GLU A 94 5.05 -0.29 -8.72
CA GLU A 94 6.20 -0.31 -9.62
C GLU A 94 6.09 0.79 -10.69
N GLU A 95 4.91 1.00 -11.24
CA GLU A 95 4.66 2.03 -12.26
C GLU A 95 4.92 3.43 -11.72
N ARG A 96 4.52 3.69 -10.47
CA ARG A 96 4.65 5.00 -9.83
C ARG A 96 5.83 5.09 -8.87
N ALA A 97 6.76 4.14 -8.94
CA ALA A 97 7.89 4.07 -8.01
C ALA A 97 8.74 5.34 -7.99
N ASP A 98 9.00 5.93 -9.15
CA ASP A 98 9.77 7.17 -9.22
C ASP A 98 9.03 8.34 -8.59
N GLU A 99 7.74 8.43 -8.84
CA GLU A 99 6.89 9.48 -8.28
C GLU A 99 6.80 9.36 -6.76
N TRP A 100 6.65 8.14 -6.27
CA TRP A 100 6.52 7.86 -4.84
C TRP A 100 7.87 7.65 -4.14
N LYS A 101 8.97 7.75 -4.86
CA LYS A 101 10.32 7.56 -4.32
C LYS A 101 10.48 6.19 -3.66
N VAL A 102 10.03 5.16 -4.36
CA VAL A 102 10.09 3.76 -3.90
C VAL A 102 11.27 3.04 -4.51
N LEU A 103 12.00 2.32 -3.67
CA LEU A 103 13.10 1.46 -4.08
C LEU A 103 12.51 0.15 -4.63
N THR A 104 12.84 -0.21 -5.86
CA THR A 104 12.21 -1.34 -6.54
C THR A 104 13.07 -2.60 -6.65
N ASP A 105 14.28 -2.57 -6.18
CA ASP A 105 15.17 -3.76 -6.25
C ASP A 105 15.01 -4.67 -5.07
#